data_05f1d514f1b3c47390b229ca049436e4
#
_entry.id   05f1d514f1b3c47390b229ca049436e4
#
_cell.length_a   1.000
_cell.length_b   1.000
_cell.length_c   1.000
_cell.angle_alpha   90.00
_cell.angle_beta   90.00
_cell.angle_gamma   90.00
#
_symmetry.space_group_name_H-M   'P 1'
#
loop_
_entity.id
_entity.type
_entity.pdbx_description
1 polymer ?
#
loop_
_entity_poly.entity_id
_entity_poly.type
_entity_poly.pdbx_seq_one_letter_code
_entity_poly.pdbx_strand_id
1 'polypeptide(L)'
;MIHARLKAIGESEGLKFSLNGRIGNTRNAHRLIQLAKTKGSSELENKTAAALFQLHHEEDGDVSSKEYLMAAAKRAGLDEEEVERCLESDEGGEEVDREVAEAQRKGIHGVPNFTINGRAELSGAQDPETFVQEFLRVKAASAGAEDVSERPADGPSC
;
A
#
# COMPACT_ATOMS: atom_id res chain seq x y z
N MET A 1 5.93 19.01 19.36
CA MET A 1 5.63 17.76 20.11
C MET A 1 5.42 16.56 19.21
N ILE A 2 4.59 16.60 18.17
CA ILE A 2 4.32 15.43 17.27
C ILE A 2 5.61 14.95 16.57
N HIS A 3 6.38 15.84 15.97
CA HIS A 3 7.62 15.50 15.25
C HIS A 3 8.66 14.80 16.14
N ALA A 4 8.85 15.26 17.37
CA ALA A 4 9.79 14.62 18.30
C ALA A 4 9.36 13.19 18.68
N ARG A 5 8.04 12.98 18.84
CA ARG A 5 7.48 11.65 19.11
C ARG A 5 7.66 10.71 17.91
N LEU A 6 7.39 11.19 16.69
CA LEU A 6 7.59 10.39 15.47
C LEU A 6 9.05 10.00 15.28
N LYS A 7 9.98 10.94 15.50
CA LYS A 7 11.42 10.62 15.45
C LYS A 7 11.81 9.56 16.47
N ALA A 8 11.37 9.69 17.72
CA ALA A 8 11.69 8.72 18.77
C ALA A 8 11.11 7.31 18.46
N ILE A 9 9.89 7.24 17.92
CA ILE A 9 9.30 5.96 17.47
C ILE A 9 10.11 5.40 16.31
N GLY A 10 10.43 6.21 15.29
CA GLY A 10 11.24 5.79 14.16
C GLY A 10 12.60 5.25 14.59
N GLU A 11 13.30 5.94 15.49
CA GLU A 11 14.59 5.51 16.02
C GLU A 11 14.51 4.15 16.73
N SER A 12 13.43 3.87 17.47
CA SER A 12 13.21 2.56 18.09
C SER A 12 13.00 1.43 17.09
N GLU A 13 12.53 1.75 15.88
CA GLU A 13 12.32 0.82 14.76
C GLU A 13 13.47 0.84 13.74
N GLY A 14 14.57 1.57 14.03
CA GLY A 14 15.73 1.66 13.13
C GLY A 14 15.57 2.64 11.97
N LEU A 15 14.52 3.51 11.99
CA LEU A 15 14.24 4.53 10.98
C LEU A 15 14.75 5.91 11.44
N LYS A 16 15.35 6.65 10.52
CA LYS A 16 15.89 8.00 10.80
C LYS A 16 15.05 9.06 10.14
N PHE A 17 13.86 9.30 10.67
CA PHE A 17 12.95 10.29 10.07
C PHE A 17 13.55 11.69 10.03
N SER A 18 13.67 12.24 8.83
CA SER A 18 13.78 13.67 8.58
C SER A 18 12.39 14.21 8.23
N LEU A 19 12.03 15.34 8.78
CA LEU A 19 10.68 15.92 8.63
C LEU A 19 10.75 17.28 7.91
N ASN A 20 11.79 17.47 7.10
CA ASN A 20 12.00 18.70 6.33
C ASN A 20 11.68 18.53 4.84
N GLY A 21 11.25 17.32 4.43
CA GLY A 21 10.87 17.02 3.04
C GLY A 21 9.71 17.88 2.55
N ARG A 22 9.64 18.09 1.24
CA ARG A 22 8.55 18.84 0.60
C ARG A 22 7.34 17.92 0.37
N ILE A 23 6.17 18.43 0.71
CA ILE A 23 4.90 17.79 0.38
C ILE A 23 4.52 18.22 -1.04
N GLY A 24 4.26 17.25 -1.91
CA GLY A 24 3.89 17.47 -3.30
C GLY A 24 2.80 16.50 -3.77
N ASN A 25 2.46 16.58 -5.05
CA ASN A 25 1.52 15.65 -5.66
C ASN A 25 2.19 14.27 -5.82
N THR A 26 1.59 13.24 -5.25
CA THR A 26 2.12 11.88 -5.25
C THR A 26 1.66 11.03 -6.43
N ARG A 27 0.86 11.57 -7.38
CA ARG A 27 0.30 10.79 -8.50
C ARG A 27 1.40 10.08 -9.30
N ASN A 28 2.50 10.77 -9.62
CA ASN A 28 3.60 10.16 -10.36
C ASN A 28 4.37 9.12 -9.53
N ALA A 29 4.48 9.26 -8.22
CA ALA A 29 5.03 8.23 -7.36
C ALA A 29 4.16 6.97 -7.38
N HIS A 30 2.84 7.09 -7.37
CA HIS A 30 1.93 5.95 -7.53
C HIS A 30 2.01 5.34 -8.93
N ARG A 31 2.18 6.14 -10.00
CA ARG A 31 2.42 5.62 -11.36
C ARG A 31 3.71 4.80 -11.45
N LEU A 32 4.76 5.20 -10.73
CA LEU A 32 5.99 4.43 -10.64
C LEU A 32 5.76 3.06 -9.95
N ILE A 33 4.93 3.00 -8.91
CA ILE A 33 4.53 1.74 -8.28
C ILE A 33 3.71 0.88 -9.27
N GLN A 34 2.79 1.47 -10.02
CA GLN A 34 2.04 0.76 -11.06
C GLN A 34 2.96 0.19 -12.15
N LEU A 35 3.96 0.95 -12.61
CA LEU A 35 4.97 0.44 -13.53
C LEU A 35 5.68 -0.78 -12.96
N ALA A 36 6.13 -0.76 -11.71
CA ALA A 36 6.74 -1.90 -11.03
C ALA A 36 5.80 -3.12 -10.98
N LYS A 37 4.52 -2.90 -10.70
CA LYS A 37 3.48 -3.92 -10.66
C LYS A 37 3.29 -4.62 -12.01
N THR A 38 3.35 -3.88 -13.14
CA THR A 38 3.25 -4.48 -14.48
C THR A 38 4.38 -5.45 -14.82
N LYS A 39 5.51 -5.39 -14.10
CA LYS A 39 6.61 -6.34 -14.26
C LYS A 39 6.34 -7.71 -13.61
N GLY A 40 5.17 -7.90 -13.00
CA GLY A 40 4.73 -9.18 -12.45
C GLY A 40 5.42 -9.62 -11.16
N SER A 41 6.16 -8.73 -10.51
CA SER A 41 6.88 -9.02 -9.27
C SER A 41 6.38 -8.15 -8.12
N SER A 42 5.70 -8.76 -7.16
CA SER A 42 5.33 -8.08 -5.90
C SER A 42 6.57 -7.61 -5.11
N GLU A 43 7.71 -8.26 -5.31
CA GLU A 43 8.97 -7.84 -4.71
C GLU A 43 9.44 -6.50 -5.28
N LEU A 44 9.35 -6.31 -6.60
CA LEU A 44 9.74 -5.07 -7.26
C LEU A 44 8.79 -3.92 -6.88
N GLU A 45 7.49 -4.19 -6.80
CA GLU A 45 6.49 -3.24 -6.31
C GLU A 45 6.82 -2.78 -4.88
N ASN A 46 7.11 -3.72 -3.97
CA ASN A 46 7.47 -3.42 -2.59
C ASN A 46 8.81 -2.66 -2.49
N LYS A 47 9.82 -3.02 -3.28
CA LYS A 47 11.09 -2.28 -3.33
C LYS A 47 10.90 -0.84 -3.81
N THR A 48 10.03 -0.64 -4.79
CA THR A 48 9.71 0.70 -5.31
C THR A 48 9.03 1.55 -4.24
N ALA A 49 8.02 1.00 -3.56
CA ALA A 49 7.34 1.70 -2.46
C ALA A 49 8.31 2.00 -1.31
N ALA A 50 9.14 1.05 -0.91
CA ALA A 50 10.14 1.23 0.14
C ALA A 50 11.17 2.32 -0.22
N ALA A 51 11.65 2.35 -1.47
CA ALA A 51 12.58 3.38 -1.94
C ALA A 51 11.94 4.79 -1.92
N LEU A 52 10.68 4.90 -2.32
CA LEU A 52 9.91 6.15 -2.24
C LEU A 52 9.77 6.61 -0.78
N PHE A 53 9.42 5.72 0.14
CA PHE A 53 9.32 6.06 1.56
C PHE A 53 10.65 6.48 2.15
N GLN A 54 11.72 5.76 1.88
CA GLN A 54 13.04 6.07 2.40
C GLN A 54 13.52 7.45 1.94
N LEU A 55 13.47 7.72 0.64
CA LEU A 55 13.86 9.01 0.08
C LEU A 55 13.04 10.16 0.65
N HIS A 56 11.73 9.96 0.86
CA HIS A 56 10.86 11.02 1.37
C HIS A 56 11.02 11.23 2.88
N HIS A 57 10.99 10.16 3.65
CA HIS A 57 10.91 10.25 5.11
C HIS A 57 12.27 10.35 5.78
N GLU A 58 13.35 9.86 5.16
CA GLU A 58 14.69 9.86 5.75
C GLU A 58 15.65 10.83 5.06
N GLU A 59 15.42 11.16 3.78
CA GLU A 59 16.36 11.93 2.94
C GLU A 59 15.77 13.26 2.43
N ASP A 60 14.61 13.69 2.94
CA ASP A 60 13.94 14.95 2.60
C ASP A 60 13.60 15.12 1.11
N GLY A 61 13.38 14.03 0.39
CA GLY A 61 13.08 14.04 -1.03
C GLY A 61 11.75 14.70 -1.38
N ASP A 62 11.72 15.39 -2.52
CA ASP A 62 10.51 15.99 -3.08
C ASP A 62 9.77 14.96 -3.94
N VAL A 63 8.68 14.40 -3.43
CA VAL A 63 7.87 13.34 -4.08
C VAL A 63 7.29 13.75 -5.44
N SER A 64 7.29 15.03 -5.78
CA SER A 64 6.80 15.55 -7.05
C SER A 64 7.89 15.77 -8.09
N SER A 65 9.17 15.67 -7.71
CA SER A 65 10.28 15.92 -8.64
C SER A 65 10.65 14.69 -9.46
N LYS A 66 11.03 14.91 -10.74
CA LYS A 66 11.50 13.84 -11.62
C LYS A 66 12.77 13.19 -11.06
N GLU A 67 13.70 13.99 -10.49
CA GLU A 67 14.95 13.51 -9.92
C GLU A 67 14.71 12.54 -8.75
N TYR A 68 13.75 12.86 -7.88
CA TYR A 68 13.36 11.98 -6.78
C TYR A 68 12.81 10.65 -7.30
N LEU A 69 11.90 10.70 -8.29
CA LEU A 69 11.27 9.50 -8.85
C LEU A 69 12.29 8.62 -9.57
N MET A 70 13.23 9.21 -10.33
CA MET A 70 14.32 8.48 -10.95
C MET A 70 15.26 7.84 -9.94
N ALA A 71 15.59 8.53 -8.84
CA ALA A 71 16.41 7.98 -7.76
C ALA A 71 15.71 6.80 -7.06
N ALA A 72 14.40 6.89 -6.81
CA ALA A 72 13.61 5.80 -6.26
C ALA A 72 13.59 4.58 -7.18
N ALA A 73 13.36 4.80 -8.47
CA ALA A 73 13.36 3.77 -9.50
C ALA A 73 14.69 3.01 -9.57
N LYS A 74 15.78 3.74 -9.62
CA LYS A 74 17.14 3.18 -9.64
C LYS A 74 17.43 2.35 -8.37
N ARG A 75 17.04 2.86 -7.20
CA ARG A 75 17.19 2.15 -5.91
C ARG A 75 16.39 0.85 -5.87
N ALA A 76 15.19 0.85 -6.47
CA ALA A 76 14.33 -0.31 -6.59
C ALA A 76 14.81 -1.34 -7.63
N GLY A 77 15.65 -0.93 -8.60
CA GLY A 77 16.12 -1.75 -9.69
C GLY A 77 15.20 -1.74 -10.92
N LEU A 78 14.42 -0.68 -11.09
CA LEU A 78 13.66 -0.43 -12.33
C LEU A 78 14.60 0.04 -13.45
N ASP A 79 14.22 -0.23 -14.69
CA ASP A 79 14.92 0.27 -15.88
C ASP A 79 14.74 1.78 -16.03
N GLU A 80 15.86 2.51 -16.05
CA GLU A 80 15.84 3.97 -16.03
C GLU A 80 15.21 4.56 -17.31
N GLU A 81 15.41 3.96 -18.49
CA GLU A 81 14.82 4.45 -19.75
C GLU A 81 13.30 4.26 -19.75
N GLU A 82 12.85 3.14 -19.22
CA GLU A 82 11.42 2.85 -19.13
C GLU A 82 10.71 3.77 -18.13
N VAL A 83 11.33 4.04 -17.00
CA VAL A 83 10.83 5.00 -16.01
C VAL A 83 10.76 6.40 -16.60
N GLU A 84 11.77 6.81 -17.33
CA GLU A 84 11.77 8.13 -17.99
C GLU A 84 10.61 8.25 -18.99
N ARG A 85 10.40 7.26 -19.86
CA ARG A 85 9.25 7.22 -20.78
C ARG A 85 7.91 7.25 -20.04
N CYS A 86 7.79 6.48 -18.96
CA CYS A 86 6.60 6.50 -18.14
C CYS A 86 6.32 7.88 -17.56
N LEU A 87 7.33 8.57 -17.02
CA LEU A 87 7.19 9.89 -16.42
C LEU A 87 6.89 11.00 -17.45
N GLU A 88 7.36 10.85 -18.70
CA GLU A 88 7.11 11.79 -19.79
C GLU A 88 5.74 11.60 -20.49
N SER A 89 5.10 10.48 -20.25
CA SER A 89 3.74 10.16 -20.70
C SER A 89 2.75 10.25 -19.55
N ASP A 90 1.50 9.77 -19.76
CA ASP A 90 0.54 9.51 -18.69
C ASP A 90 0.30 8.01 -18.46
N GLU A 91 1.25 7.17 -18.84
CA GLU A 91 1.18 5.72 -18.64
C GLU A 91 0.94 5.37 -17.16
N GLY A 92 -0.02 4.47 -16.88
CA GLY A 92 -0.42 4.07 -15.53
C GLY A 92 -1.26 5.13 -14.78
N GLY A 93 -1.54 6.29 -15.39
CA GLY A 93 -2.31 7.35 -14.76
C GLY A 93 -3.77 6.99 -14.53
N GLU A 94 -4.42 6.39 -15.53
CA GLU A 94 -5.82 5.96 -15.42
C GLU A 94 -6.01 4.90 -14.33
N GLU A 95 -5.05 3.98 -14.16
CA GLU A 95 -5.07 2.97 -13.09
C GLU A 95 -5.02 3.62 -11.72
N VAL A 96 -4.09 4.57 -11.52
CA VAL A 96 -3.98 5.31 -10.25
C VAL A 96 -5.25 6.07 -9.95
N ASP A 97 -5.79 6.79 -10.93
CA ASP A 97 -7.01 7.59 -10.76
C ASP A 97 -8.22 6.70 -10.44
N ARG A 98 -8.30 5.51 -11.06
CA ARG A 98 -9.32 4.51 -10.79
C ARG A 98 -9.21 3.93 -9.37
N GLU A 99 -8.00 3.55 -8.93
CA GLU A 99 -7.75 3.03 -7.58
C GLU A 99 -8.09 4.07 -6.52
N VAL A 100 -7.75 5.34 -6.74
CA VAL A 100 -8.12 6.46 -5.86
C VAL A 100 -9.64 6.63 -5.78
N ALA A 101 -10.32 6.63 -6.93
CA ALA A 101 -11.79 6.75 -6.98
C ALA A 101 -12.49 5.55 -6.31
N GLU A 102 -11.92 4.35 -6.42
CA GLU A 102 -12.43 3.17 -5.73
C GLU A 102 -12.26 3.26 -4.21
N ALA A 103 -11.10 3.68 -3.73
CA ALA A 103 -10.85 3.89 -2.30
C ALA A 103 -11.82 4.93 -1.72
N GLN A 104 -12.06 6.03 -2.44
CA GLN A 104 -13.04 7.05 -2.04
C GLN A 104 -14.48 6.50 -1.97
N ARG A 105 -14.88 5.69 -2.97
CA ARG A 105 -16.21 5.04 -2.96
C ARG A 105 -16.39 4.05 -1.81
N LYS A 106 -15.30 3.39 -1.37
CA LYS A 106 -15.29 2.52 -0.20
C LYS A 106 -15.25 3.30 1.13
N GLY A 107 -15.21 4.63 1.10
CA GLY A 107 -15.14 5.45 2.30
C GLY A 107 -13.79 5.42 2.99
N ILE A 108 -12.71 5.05 2.30
CA ILE A 108 -11.36 5.08 2.83
C ILE A 108 -10.85 6.52 2.77
N HIS A 109 -10.74 7.16 3.94
CA HIS A 109 -10.35 8.56 4.08
C HIS A 109 -8.97 8.75 4.73
N GLY A 110 -8.27 7.66 5.02
CA GLY A 110 -6.96 7.72 5.67
C GLY A 110 -6.21 6.41 5.60
N VAL A 111 -4.92 6.49 5.90
CA VAL A 111 -4.00 5.36 5.91
C VAL A 111 -3.33 5.25 7.29
N PRO A 112 -2.95 4.03 7.68
CA PRO A 112 -3.17 2.77 6.97
C PRO A 112 -4.64 2.32 7.01
N ASN A 113 -5.06 1.58 5.98
CA ASN A 113 -6.33 0.85 5.95
C ASN A 113 -6.06 -0.60 5.57
N PHE A 114 -6.62 -1.54 6.34
CA PHE A 114 -6.38 -2.97 6.16
C PHE A 114 -7.68 -3.67 5.82
N THR A 115 -7.69 -4.43 4.74
CA THR A 115 -8.80 -5.31 4.37
C THR A 115 -8.35 -6.75 4.52
N ILE A 116 -9.00 -7.51 5.39
CA ILE A 116 -8.68 -8.90 5.70
C ILE A 116 -9.67 -9.82 4.97
N ASN A 117 -9.17 -10.63 4.03
CA ASN A 117 -9.97 -11.56 3.20
C ASN A 117 -11.19 -10.89 2.53
N GLY A 118 -11.14 -9.60 2.22
CA GLY A 118 -12.25 -8.84 1.62
C GLY A 118 -13.51 -8.72 2.51
N ARG A 119 -13.40 -9.04 3.81
CA ARG A 119 -14.56 -9.14 4.73
C ARG A 119 -14.48 -8.24 5.95
N ALA A 120 -13.30 -8.01 6.46
CA ALA A 120 -13.09 -7.17 7.63
C ALA A 120 -12.18 -5.99 7.27
N GLU A 121 -12.50 -4.82 7.78
CA GLU A 121 -11.70 -3.61 7.57
C GLU A 121 -11.25 -3.05 8.91
N LEU A 122 -9.97 -2.72 8.99
CA LEU A 122 -9.36 -1.99 10.09
C LEU A 122 -8.80 -0.67 9.55
N SER A 123 -9.28 0.43 10.10
CA SER A 123 -8.85 1.77 9.74
C SER A 123 -7.90 2.34 10.79
N GLY A 124 -6.80 2.92 10.35
CA GLY A 124 -5.75 3.45 11.19
C GLY A 124 -4.81 2.39 11.76
N ALA A 125 -3.72 2.85 12.37
CA ALA A 125 -2.79 1.98 13.07
C ALA A 125 -3.47 1.40 14.31
N GLN A 126 -3.39 0.08 14.45
CA GLN A 126 -3.97 -0.70 15.54
C GLN A 126 -2.87 -1.45 16.29
N ASP A 127 -3.14 -1.83 17.53
CA ASP A 127 -2.26 -2.71 18.27
C ASP A 127 -2.29 -4.16 17.72
N PRO A 128 -1.23 -4.96 17.93
CA PRO A 128 -1.15 -6.32 17.40
C PRO A 128 -2.33 -7.22 17.87
N GLU A 129 -2.84 -6.99 19.06
CA GLU A 129 -3.93 -7.79 19.64
C GLU A 129 -5.24 -7.61 18.86
N THR A 130 -5.52 -6.38 18.41
CA THR A 130 -6.66 -6.09 17.53
C THR A 130 -6.57 -6.88 16.22
N PHE A 131 -5.39 -6.96 15.60
CA PHE A 131 -5.18 -7.76 14.39
C PHE A 131 -5.41 -9.25 14.65
N VAL A 132 -4.86 -9.78 15.73
CA VAL A 132 -5.05 -11.20 16.11
C VAL A 132 -6.54 -11.53 16.26
N GLN A 133 -7.29 -10.69 16.96
CA GLN A 133 -8.73 -10.89 17.16
C GLN A 133 -9.50 -10.88 15.83
N GLU A 134 -9.18 -9.94 14.92
CA GLU A 134 -9.81 -9.88 13.61
C GLU A 134 -9.44 -11.08 12.73
N PHE A 135 -8.19 -11.54 12.75
CA PHE A 135 -7.80 -12.75 12.03
C PHE A 135 -8.57 -13.98 12.54
N LEU A 136 -8.74 -14.14 13.85
CA LEU A 136 -9.50 -15.23 14.43
C LEU A 136 -10.98 -15.14 14.04
N ARG A 137 -11.56 -13.94 14.04
CA ARG A 137 -12.95 -13.71 13.64
C ARG A 137 -13.19 -14.07 12.17
N VAL A 138 -12.31 -13.61 11.29
CA VAL A 138 -12.40 -13.89 9.84
C VAL A 138 -12.21 -15.38 9.57
N LYS A 139 -11.27 -16.03 10.26
CA LYS A 139 -11.04 -17.48 10.15
C LYS A 139 -12.27 -18.28 10.57
N ALA A 140 -12.88 -17.95 11.70
CA ALA A 140 -14.09 -18.63 12.17
C ALA A 140 -15.27 -18.47 11.21
N ALA A 141 -15.45 -17.27 10.63
CA ALA A 141 -16.48 -17.02 9.65
C ALA A 141 -16.27 -17.79 8.32
N SER A 142 -15.02 -18.03 7.94
CA SER A 142 -14.69 -18.83 6.74
C SER A 142 -14.96 -20.32 6.98
N ALA A 143 -14.61 -20.86 8.14
CA ALA A 143 -14.87 -22.27 8.49
C ALA A 143 -16.38 -22.58 8.56
N GLY A 144 -17.20 -21.66 9.06
CA GLY A 144 -18.65 -21.82 9.09
C GLY A 144 -19.33 -21.77 7.69
N ALA A 145 -18.67 -21.16 6.71
CA ALA A 145 -19.19 -21.11 5.35
C ALA A 145 -18.92 -22.41 4.54
N GLU A 146 -17.86 -23.13 4.86
CA GLU A 146 -17.53 -24.42 4.23
C GLU A 146 -18.48 -25.55 4.73
N ASP A 147 -18.86 -25.54 6.00
CA ASP A 147 -19.77 -26.55 6.60
C ASP A 147 -21.21 -26.47 6.04
N VAL A 148 -21.63 -25.31 5.55
CA VAL A 148 -22.98 -25.15 4.94
C VAL A 148 -23.03 -25.65 3.48
N SER A 149 -21.89 -25.70 2.79
CA SER A 149 -21.81 -26.16 1.39
C SER A 149 -21.76 -27.69 1.24
N GLU A 150 -21.46 -28.43 2.33
CA GLU A 150 -21.36 -29.90 2.33
C GLU A 150 -22.64 -30.62 2.83
N ARG A 151 -23.72 -29.91 3.15
CA ARG A 151 -24.98 -30.60 3.51
C ARG A 151 -25.62 -31.22 2.27
N PRO A 152 -25.75 -32.54 2.18
CA PRO A 152 -26.49 -33.18 1.10
C PRO A 152 -27.94 -32.71 1.16
N ALA A 153 -28.49 -32.39 -0.01
CA ALA A 153 -29.91 -32.13 -0.16
C ALA A 153 -30.67 -33.42 0.13
N ASP A 154 -31.18 -33.60 1.36
CA ASP A 154 -32.15 -34.61 1.66
C ASP A 154 -33.42 -34.29 0.89
N GLY A 155 -33.59 -35.01 -0.22
CA GLY A 155 -34.79 -34.99 -1.02
C GLY A 155 -35.93 -35.66 -0.22
N PRO A 156 -37.20 -35.19 -0.41
CA PRO A 156 -38.31 -35.81 0.24
C PRO A 156 -38.52 -37.24 -0.31
N SER A 157 -38.45 -38.22 0.57
CA SER A 157 -38.82 -39.59 0.29
C SER A 157 -40.36 -39.65 0.27
N CYS A 158 -40.94 -40.05 -0.85
CA CYS A 158 -42.34 -40.44 -0.95
C CYS A 158 -42.62 -41.74 -0.19
#